data_e66d75f477cf394fec90ff4dc00b8c7e
#
_entry.id   e66d75f477cf394fec90ff4dc00b8c7e
#
_cell.length_a   1.000
_cell.length_b   1.000
_cell.length_c   1.000
_cell.angle_alpha   90.00
_cell.angle_beta   90.00
_cell.angle_gamma   90.00
#
_symmetry.space_group_name_H-M   'P 1'
#
loop_
_entity.id
_entity.type
_entity.pdbx_description
1 polymer ?
#
loop_
_entity_poly.entity_id
_entity_poly.type
_entity_poly.pdbx_seq_one_letter_code
_entity_poly.pdbx_strand_id
1 'polypeptide(L)'
;MAGHWRIHRNVAPLALALSVLPGVVQGCSSPTAPPQPPGGGQTLVLDFAQFEQTVEPLLVAHGCDATGDCHGGGIRGSLQLSPPGAKDAQFDFAQVTLQVSASARTASPILTEPLAIAAGGTPHSVKPFASTSDPDYQAILTWIMAGVAQ
;
A
#
# COMPACT_ATOMS: atom_id res chain seq x y z
N MET A 1 -81.95 -9.78 30.03
CA MET A 1 -81.81 -8.54 30.82
C MET A 1 -80.38 -8.30 31.06
N ALA A 2 -79.83 -7.30 30.38
CA ALA A 2 -78.40 -7.03 30.30
C ALA A 2 -78.03 -5.98 31.33
N GLY A 3 -77.10 -6.32 32.20
CA GLY A 3 -76.53 -5.39 33.16
C GLY A 3 -75.18 -4.84 32.66
N HIS A 4 -75.11 -3.54 32.29
CA HIS A 4 -73.90 -2.86 31.94
C HIS A 4 -73.12 -2.45 33.18
N TRP A 5 -71.95 -3.01 33.35
CA TRP A 5 -70.93 -2.47 34.31
C TRP A 5 -69.99 -1.55 33.58
N ARG A 6 -70.04 -0.25 33.90
CA ARG A 6 -69.06 0.76 33.49
C ARG A 6 -67.95 0.79 34.53
N ILE A 7 -66.75 0.40 34.14
CA ILE A 7 -65.53 0.62 34.94
C ILE A 7 -64.83 1.90 34.43
N HIS A 8 -64.92 2.96 35.20
CA HIS A 8 -64.09 4.16 34.95
C HIS A 8 -62.71 3.89 35.47
N ARG A 9 -61.73 3.70 34.59
CA ARG A 9 -60.31 3.71 34.94
C ARG A 9 -59.78 5.10 34.70
N ASN A 10 -59.54 5.82 35.80
CA ASN A 10 -58.73 7.07 35.79
C ASN A 10 -57.30 6.72 35.50
N VAL A 11 -56.82 7.07 34.33
CA VAL A 11 -55.43 6.96 33.96
C VAL A 11 -54.81 8.34 34.15
N ALA A 12 -54.00 8.49 35.17
CA ALA A 12 -53.18 9.66 35.39
C ALA A 12 -52.05 9.68 34.34
N PRO A 13 -51.77 10.82 33.72
CA PRO A 13 -50.63 10.93 32.81
C PRO A 13 -49.32 10.99 33.60
N LEU A 14 -48.50 9.95 33.48
CA LEU A 14 -47.13 9.93 33.97
C LEU A 14 -46.30 10.79 33.04
N ALA A 15 -45.95 12.01 33.44
CA ALA A 15 -45.04 12.86 32.70
C ALA A 15 -43.63 12.29 32.80
N LEU A 16 -43.16 11.67 31.74
CA LEU A 16 -41.78 11.21 31.61
C LEU A 16 -40.91 12.40 31.23
N ALA A 17 -40.18 12.94 32.18
CA ALA A 17 -39.16 13.95 31.92
C ALA A 17 -37.97 13.30 31.18
N LEU A 18 -37.86 13.57 29.89
CA LEU A 18 -36.76 13.13 29.06
C LEU A 18 -35.54 14.06 29.33
N SER A 19 -34.65 13.62 30.18
CA SER A 19 -33.37 14.31 30.41
C SER A 19 -32.46 14.07 29.20
N VAL A 20 -32.35 15.07 28.34
CA VAL A 20 -31.38 15.09 27.24
C VAL A 20 -30.01 15.38 27.84
N LEU A 21 -29.20 14.34 28.02
CA LEU A 21 -27.76 14.51 28.29
C LEU A 21 -27.07 14.99 26.99
N PRO A 22 -26.31 16.10 27.05
CA PRO A 22 -25.48 16.47 25.91
C PRO A 22 -24.39 15.41 25.76
N GLY A 23 -24.53 14.57 24.74
CA GLY A 23 -23.48 13.63 24.32
C GLY A 23 -22.26 14.44 23.88
N VAL A 24 -21.18 14.34 24.65
CA VAL A 24 -19.86 14.79 24.23
C VAL A 24 -19.46 13.90 23.07
N VAL A 25 -19.61 14.39 21.81
CA VAL A 25 -19.03 13.75 20.63
C VAL A 25 -17.52 13.94 20.75
N GLN A 26 -16.85 12.97 21.34
CA GLN A 26 -15.39 12.86 21.24
C GLN A 26 -15.12 12.58 19.76
N GLY A 27 -14.73 13.65 19.04
CA GLY A 27 -14.27 13.52 17.66
C GLY A 27 -13.17 12.48 17.63
N CYS A 28 -13.33 11.47 16.74
CA CYS A 28 -12.22 10.62 16.35
C CYS A 28 -11.10 11.55 15.92
N SER A 29 -10.05 11.63 16.72
CA SER A 29 -8.81 12.32 16.35
C SER A 29 -8.38 11.73 15.00
N SER A 30 -8.10 12.61 14.05
CA SER A 30 -7.53 12.24 12.76
C SER A 30 -6.42 11.22 12.98
N PRO A 31 -6.31 10.17 12.16
CA PRO A 31 -5.23 9.21 12.31
C PRO A 31 -3.92 9.99 12.37
N THR A 32 -3.20 9.85 13.46
CA THR A 32 -1.87 10.43 13.61
C THR A 32 -1.04 9.90 12.44
N ALA A 33 -0.48 10.80 11.66
CA ALA A 33 0.44 10.42 10.60
C ALA A 33 1.49 9.45 11.20
N PRO A 34 1.85 8.37 10.50
CA PRO A 34 2.88 7.46 10.98
C PRO A 34 4.09 8.26 11.42
N PRO A 35 4.80 7.86 12.50
CA PRO A 35 6.00 8.55 12.92
C PRO A 35 6.95 8.68 11.74
N GLN A 36 7.25 9.91 11.34
CA GLN A 36 8.29 10.13 10.34
C GLN A 36 9.62 9.63 10.90
N PRO A 37 10.40 8.86 10.11
CA PRO A 37 11.72 8.44 10.56
C PRO A 37 12.53 9.67 10.98
N PRO A 38 13.35 9.59 12.04
CA PRO A 38 14.21 10.68 12.46
C PRO A 38 15.24 10.97 11.36
N GLY A 39 15.13 12.14 10.74
CA GLY A 39 15.88 12.61 9.58
C GLY A 39 14.87 12.94 8.50
N GLY A 40 14.55 14.24 8.31
CA GLY A 40 13.54 14.75 7.41
C GLY A 40 13.53 13.96 6.11
N GLY A 41 12.44 13.20 5.88
CA GLY A 41 12.36 12.24 4.80
C GLY A 41 12.50 12.95 3.47
N GLN A 42 13.65 12.78 2.82
CA GLN A 42 13.80 13.19 1.43
C GLN A 42 12.79 12.40 0.61
N THR A 43 11.87 13.09 -0.01
CA THR A 43 10.98 12.49 -1.00
C THR A 43 11.74 12.33 -2.30
N LEU A 44 11.79 11.13 -2.84
CA LEU A 44 12.41 10.88 -4.15
C LEU A 44 11.31 10.88 -5.21
N VAL A 45 11.43 11.78 -6.16
CA VAL A 45 10.54 11.83 -7.33
C VAL A 45 11.20 11.06 -8.46
N LEU A 46 10.54 9.97 -8.87
CA LEU A 46 10.97 9.08 -9.94
C LEU A 46 10.21 9.40 -11.23
N ASP A 47 10.84 9.15 -12.38
CA ASP A 47 10.24 9.39 -13.68
C ASP A 47 9.30 8.22 -14.07
N PHE A 48 8.01 8.55 -14.25
CA PHE A 48 7.00 7.56 -14.65
C PHE A 48 7.18 7.11 -16.10
N ALA A 49 7.52 8.02 -17.03
CA ALA A 49 7.67 7.63 -18.44
C ALA A 49 8.86 6.68 -18.64
N GLN A 50 9.95 6.90 -17.90
CA GLN A 50 11.08 5.98 -17.90
C GLN A 50 10.74 4.64 -17.24
N PHE A 51 9.94 4.65 -16.17
CA PHE A 51 9.44 3.42 -15.55
C PHE A 51 8.64 2.58 -16.56
N GLU A 52 7.63 3.17 -17.19
CA GLU A 52 6.76 2.51 -18.18
C GLU A 52 7.55 1.94 -19.37
N GLN A 53 8.58 2.65 -19.83
CA GLN A 53 9.38 2.23 -20.99
C GLN A 53 10.48 1.24 -20.66
N THR A 54 10.96 1.21 -19.42
CA THR A 54 12.16 0.45 -19.05
C THR A 54 11.91 -0.55 -17.94
N VAL A 55 11.37 -0.10 -16.80
CA VAL A 55 11.29 -0.93 -15.60
C VAL A 55 10.12 -1.90 -15.67
N GLU A 56 8.93 -1.43 -16.01
CA GLU A 56 7.74 -2.28 -16.11
C GLU A 56 7.92 -3.47 -17.07
N PRO A 57 8.47 -3.30 -18.29
CA PRO A 57 8.74 -4.43 -19.19
C PRO A 57 9.70 -5.47 -18.60
N LEU A 58 10.68 -5.05 -17.80
CA LEU A 58 11.60 -5.97 -17.12
C LEU A 58 10.88 -6.77 -16.03
N LEU A 59 10.02 -6.13 -15.23
CA LEU A 59 9.22 -6.83 -14.24
C LEU A 59 8.32 -7.90 -14.86
N VAL A 60 7.71 -7.59 -16.01
CA VAL A 60 6.91 -8.53 -16.79
C VAL A 60 7.78 -9.67 -17.35
N ALA A 61 8.92 -9.35 -17.97
CA ALA A 61 9.83 -10.33 -18.56
C ALA A 61 10.36 -11.34 -17.52
N HIS A 62 10.58 -10.91 -16.29
CA HIS A 62 10.98 -11.77 -15.19
C HIS A 62 9.80 -12.44 -14.44
N GLY A 63 8.55 -12.22 -14.89
CA GLY A 63 7.35 -12.82 -14.30
C GLY A 63 7.02 -12.31 -12.91
N CYS A 64 7.50 -11.12 -12.54
CA CYS A 64 7.21 -10.54 -11.24
C CYS A 64 5.71 -10.27 -11.04
N ASP A 65 4.99 -9.97 -12.14
CA ASP A 65 3.56 -9.73 -12.18
C ASP A 65 2.70 -11.00 -12.37
N ALA A 66 3.31 -12.18 -12.38
CA ALA A 66 2.57 -13.43 -12.50
C ALA A 66 1.59 -13.61 -11.33
N THR A 67 0.51 -14.35 -11.56
CA THR A 67 -0.47 -14.73 -10.53
C THR A 67 0.07 -15.87 -9.65
N GLY A 68 -0.69 -16.25 -8.63
CA GLY A 68 -0.27 -17.30 -7.68
C GLY A 68 0.66 -16.75 -6.60
N ASP A 69 1.91 -17.21 -6.56
CA ASP A 69 2.87 -16.82 -5.53
C ASP A 69 3.75 -15.62 -5.89
N CYS A 70 3.49 -14.98 -7.06
CA CYS A 70 4.12 -13.74 -7.48
C CYS A 70 3.22 -12.52 -7.19
N HIS A 71 3.68 -11.32 -7.57
CA HIS A 71 3.08 -10.06 -7.13
C HIS A 71 1.77 -9.69 -7.86
N GLY A 72 1.45 -10.31 -9.01
CA GLY A 72 0.20 -10.08 -9.77
C GLY A 72 -1.01 -10.85 -9.25
N GLY A 73 -0.84 -11.75 -8.28
CA GLY A 73 -1.92 -12.55 -7.67
C GLY A 73 -2.53 -11.95 -6.42
N GLY A 74 -2.19 -10.73 -6.07
CA GLY A 74 -2.57 -10.05 -4.84
C GLY A 74 -1.34 -9.60 -4.04
N ILE A 75 -1.55 -9.17 -2.79
CA ILE A 75 -0.45 -8.70 -1.95
C ILE A 75 0.47 -9.87 -1.58
N ARG A 76 1.72 -9.79 -1.99
CA ARG A 76 2.80 -10.69 -1.61
C ARG A 76 3.95 -9.88 -1.02
N GLY A 77 4.19 -10.05 0.27
CA GLY A 77 5.11 -9.19 1.00
C GLY A 77 4.60 -7.73 1.03
N SER A 78 5.44 -6.80 0.60
CA SER A 78 5.15 -5.36 0.54
C SER A 78 4.91 -4.84 -0.88
N LEU A 79 4.95 -5.70 -1.91
CA LEU A 79 4.76 -5.34 -3.31
C LEU A 79 3.52 -6.02 -3.88
N GLN A 80 2.72 -5.27 -4.60
CA GLN A 80 1.65 -5.78 -5.45
C GLN A 80 1.81 -5.18 -6.85
N LEU A 81 1.62 -6.00 -7.89
CA LEU A 81 1.61 -5.55 -9.27
C LEU A 81 0.27 -5.88 -9.92
N SER A 82 -0.09 -5.15 -10.95
CA SER A 82 -1.24 -5.47 -11.78
C SER A 82 -0.97 -6.79 -12.53
N PRO A 83 -1.97 -7.70 -12.62
CA PRO A 83 -1.75 -9.03 -13.21
C PRO A 83 -1.56 -8.98 -14.71
N PRO A 84 -0.95 -10.03 -15.30
CA PRO A 84 -0.89 -10.20 -16.75
C PRO A 84 -2.29 -10.10 -17.38
N GLY A 85 -2.42 -9.35 -18.49
CA GLY A 85 -3.71 -9.15 -19.19
C GLY A 85 -4.62 -8.07 -18.61
N ALA A 86 -4.29 -7.49 -17.47
CA ALA A 86 -4.97 -6.34 -16.87
C ALA A 86 -3.94 -5.34 -16.30
N LYS A 87 -2.94 -4.99 -17.12
CA LYS A 87 -1.84 -4.09 -16.72
C LYS A 87 -2.32 -2.68 -16.47
N ASP A 88 -1.83 -2.12 -15.36
CA ASP A 88 -2.03 -0.73 -14.93
C ASP A 88 -0.67 -0.16 -14.51
N ALA A 89 0.00 0.50 -15.47
CA ALA A 89 1.34 1.05 -15.27
C ALA A 89 1.39 2.12 -14.17
N GLN A 90 0.31 2.88 -13.97
CA GLN A 90 0.23 3.89 -12.90
C GLN A 90 0.18 3.22 -11.53
N PHE A 91 -0.62 2.17 -11.38
CA PHE A 91 -0.68 1.37 -10.17
C PHE A 91 0.67 0.72 -9.90
N ASP A 92 1.28 0.06 -10.89
CA ASP A 92 2.56 -0.62 -10.76
C ASP A 92 3.68 0.36 -10.39
N PHE A 93 3.72 1.54 -11.01
CA PHE A 93 4.65 2.62 -10.65
C PHE A 93 4.52 3.03 -9.18
N ALA A 94 3.29 3.26 -8.72
CA ALA A 94 3.04 3.64 -7.33
C ALA A 94 3.53 2.56 -6.36
N GLN A 95 3.28 1.27 -6.66
CA GLN A 95 3.71 0.15 -5.83
C GLN A 95 5.24 -0.02 -5.84
N VAL A 96 5.87 0.07 -7.00
CA VAL A 96 7.34 -0.05 -7.13
C VAL A 96 8.06 1.11 -6.46
N THR A 97 7.51 2.32 -6.52
CA THR A 97 8.07 3.49 -5.82
C THR A 97 8.18 3.26 -4.31
N LEU A 98 7.24 2.52 -3.70
CA LEU A 98 7.31 2.13 -2.28
C LEU A 98 8.46 1.16 -1.97
N GLN A 99 9.03 0.51 -2.98
CA GLN A 99 10.17 -0.40 -2.87
C GLN A 99 11.51 0.31 -3.15
N VAL A 100 11.51 1.64 -3.24
CA VAL A 100 12.70 2.46 -3.47
C VAL A 100 13.07 3.24 -2.20
N SER A 101 14.32 3.10 -1.76
CA SER A 101 14.86 3.86 -0.64
C SER A 101 15.47 5.17 -1.13
N ALA A 102 14.90 6.31 -0.75
CA ALA A 102 15.42 7.63 -1.12
C ALA A 102 16.82 7.90 -0.56
N SER A 103 17.09 7.43 0.67
CA SER A 103 18.35 7.64 1.39
C SER A 103 19.43 6.59 1.10
N ALA A 104 19.04 5.41 0.59
CA ALA A 104 19.93 4.28 0.33
C ALA A 104 19.54 3.60 -1.00
N ARG A 105 19.64 4.33 -2.09
CA ARG A 105 19.11 3.95 -3.41
C ARG A 105 19.56 2.57 -3.90
N THR A 106 20.84 2.23 -3.71
CA THR A 106 21.39 0.91 -4.08
C THR A 106 20.93 -0.22 -3.16
N ALA A 107 20.40 0.10 -1.98
CA ALA A 107 19.82 -0.87 -1.04
C ALA A 107 18.27 -0.93 -1.13
N SER A 108 17.69 -0.40 -2.19
CA SER A 108 16.27 -0.45 -2.45
C SER A 108 15.76 -1.91 -2.57
N PRO A 109 14.66 -2.31 -1.92
CA PRO A 109 14.10 -3.66 -2.00
C PRO A 109 13.89 -4.15 -3.45
N ILE A 110 13.43 -3.28 -4.35
CA ILE A 110 13.25 -3.62 -5.77
C ILE A 110 14.55 -4.07 -6.47
N LEU A 111 15.72 -3.72 -5.92
CA LEU A 111 17.03 -4.16 -6.41
C LEU A 111 17.57 -5.36 -5.64
N THR A 112 17.40 -5.37 -4.31
CA THR A 112 18.07 -6.36 -3.45
C THR A 112 17.30 -7.66 -3.32
N GLU A 113 15.96 -7.64 -3.39
CA GLU A 113 15.15 -8.86 -3.31
C GLU A 113 15.33 -9.78 -4.53
N PRO A 114 15.29 -9.30 -5.79
CA PRO A 114 15.52 -10.14 -6.96
C PRO A 114 17.00 -10.46 -7.24
N LEU A 115 17.95 -9.88 -6.49
CA LEU A 115 19.38 -10.12 -6.64
C LEU A 115 19.82 -11.41 -5.93
N ALA A 116 20.72 -12.16 -6.54
CA ALA A 116 21.31 -13.36 -5.92
C ALA A 116 21.95 -13.05 -4.56
N ILE A 117 21.75 -13.94 -3.58
CA ILE A 117 22.32 -13.79 -2.22
C ILE A 117 23.83 -13.59 -2.25
N ALA A 118 24.55 -14.36 -3.08
CA ALA A 118 26.00 -14.26 -3.24
C ALA A 118 26.46 -12.89 -3.81
N ALA A 119 25.56 -12.16 -4.46
CA ALA A 119 25.82 -10.82 -5.00
C ALA A 119 25.34 -9.68 -4.05
N GLY A 120 24.91 -10.02 -2.84
CA GLY A 120 24.43 -9.05 -1.85
C GLY A 120 22.91 -8.92 -1.79
N GLY A 121 22.16 -9.81 -2.43
CA GLY A 121 20.70 -9.82 -2.36
C GLY A 121 20.15 -10.30 -1.02
N THR A 122 18.87 -10.05 -0.78
CA THR A 122 18.13 -10.47 0.41
C THR A 122 17.31 -11.73 0.13
N PRO A 123 16.82 -12.48 1.12
CA PRO A 123 15.98 -13.67 0.88
C PRO A 123 14.72 -13.34 0.07
N HIS A 124 14.56 -14.01 -1.06
CA HIS A 124 13.41 -13.91 -1.96
C HIS A 124 13.32 -15.20 -2.78
N SER A 125 12.13 -15.64 -3.16
CA SER A 125 11.89 -16.93 -3.82
C SER A 125 12.48 -17.02 -5.25
N VAL A 126 12.48 -15.91 -5.97
CA VAL A 126 12.98 -15.80 -7.35
C VAL A 126 14.12 -14.79 -7.41
N LYS A 127 15.22 -15.16 -8.05
CA LYS A 127 16.47 -14.37 -8.12
C LYS A 127 16.91 -14.21 -9.57
N PRO A 128 16.22 -13.40 -10.39
CA PRO A 128 16.56 -13.24 -11.80
C PRO A 128 17.93 -12.59 -12.02
N PHE A 129 18.40 -11.72 -11.09
CA PHE A 129 19.68 -11.03 -11.25
C PHE A 129 20.81 -11.81 -10.59
N ALA A 130 21.71 -12.37 -11.39
CA ALA A 130 22.85 -13.14 -10.91
C ALA A 130 23.90 -12.24 -10.22
N SER A 131 24.01 -10.99 -10.62
CA SER A 131 24.98 -10.04 -10.08
C SER A 131 24.50 -8.60 -10.26
N THR A 132 25.16 -7.66 -9.60
CA THR A 132 24.90 -6.23 -9.79
C THR A 132 25.32 -5.70 -11.16
N SER A 133 26.09 -6.46 -11.94
CA SER A 133 26.43 -6.11 -13.33
C SER A 133 25.43 -6.64 -14.36
N ASP A 134 24.36 -7.31 -13.91
CA ASP A 134 23.26 -7.74 -14.78
C ASP A 134 22.63 -6.52 -15.47
N PRO A 135 22.41 -6.54 -16.80
CA PRO A 135 21.89 -5.39 -17.54
C PRO A 135 20.53 -4.93 -17.03
N ASP A 136 19.65 -5.86 -16.65
CA ASP A 136 18.29 -5.51 -16.17
C ASP A 136 18.35 -4.91 -14.77
N TYR A 137 19.23 -5.43 -13.89
CA TYR A 137 19.53 -4.80 -12.62
C TYR A 137 20.05 -3.36 -12.80
N GLN A 138 20.97 -3.15 -13.75
CA GLN A 138 21.54 -1.83 -14.03
C GLN A 138 20.52 -0.86 -14.64
N ALA A 139 19.58 -1.34 -15.41
CA ALA A 139 18.51 -0.51 -15.96
C ALA A 139 17.58 0.01 -14.84
N ILE A 140 17.19 -0.85 -13.90
CA ILE A 140 16.39 -0.44 -12.73
C ILE A 140 17.19 0.52 -11.83
N LEU A 141 18.46 0.21 -11.57
CA LEU A 141 19.34 1.10 -10.79
C LEU A 141 19.46 2.47 -11.43
N THR A 142 19.65 2.54 -12.76
CA THR A 142 19.78 3.81 -13.50
C THR A 142 18.51 4.66 -13.33
N TRP A 143 17.33 4.05 -13.45
CA TRP A 143 16.06 4.73 -13.21
C TRP A 143 15.97 5.29 -11.77
N ILE A 144 16.34 4.52 -10.76
CA ILE A 144 16.33 4.96 -9.36
C ILE A 144 17.32 6.12 -9.15
N MET A 145 18.53 6.03 -9.75
CA MET A 145 19.57 7.03 -9.60
C MET A 145 19.24 8.35 -10.32
N ALA A 146 18.42 8.31 -11.37
CA ALA A 146 17.92 9.49 -12.07
C ALA A 146 16.86 10.26 -11.26
N GLY A 147 16.26 9.64 -10.23
CA GLY A 147 15.27 10.29 -9.37
C GLY A 147 15.80 11.55 -8.69
N VAL A 148 14.93 12.55 -8.54
CA VAL A 148 15.24 13.86 -7.95
C VAL A 148 14.79 13.88 -6.49
N ALA A 149 15.71 14.20 -5.57
CA ALA A 149 15.39 14.41 -4.16
C ALA A 149 14.72 15.79 -3.97
N GLN A 150 13.63 15.82 -3.17
CA GLN A 150 12.90 17.01 -2.79
C GLN A 150 12.80 17.13 -1.26
#